data_6e8d8396cca90288cbb28de760b8ac7f
#
_entry.id   6e8d8396cca90288cbb28de760b8ac7f
#
_cell.length_a   1.000
_cell.length_b   1.000
_cell.length_c   1.000
_cell.angle_alpha   90.00
_cell.angle_beta   90.00
_cell.angle_gamma   90.00
#
_symmetry.space_group_name_H-M   'P 1'
#
loop_
_entity.id
_entity.type
_entity.pdbx_description
1 polymer ?
#
loop_
_entity_poly.entity_id
_entity_poly.type
_entity_poly.pdbx_seq_one_letter_code
_entity_poly.pdbx_strand_id
1 'polypeptide(L)'
;NQAAVFAAMDDPYLQARSADVIDIAQAMLDILQGVDNASLQGTEPSILVAEDLAPSETVRMDKSLLLGFITREGSSNSHTAILARSMNIPALIQCKDIQDDWDGKMAVIDGYNACVYVEPTPDLLKSLKKRQQEDQKKQALLQELKGKPNTTLDGKTINVFANIGGMS
;
A
#
# COMPACT_ATOMS: atom_id res chain seq x y z
N ASN A 1 5.93 24.33 -19.66
CA ASN A 1 5.41 23.24 -18.83
C ASN A 1 6.52 22.76 -17.87
N GLN A 2 6.34 22.97 -16.56
CA GLN A 2 7.37 22.65 -15.54
C GLN A 2 7.69 21.14 -15.49
N ALA A 3 6.69 20.29 -15.64
CA ALA A 3 6.87 18.83 -15.67
C ALA A 3 7.82 18.39 -16.81
N ALA A 4 7.71 19.01 -17.99
CA ALA A 4 8.60 18.72 -19.12
C ALA A 4 10.06 19.15 -18.84
N VAL A 5 10.27 20.19 -18.03
CA VAL A 5 11.63 20.62 -17.62
C VAL A 5 12.25 19.57 -16.71
N PHE A 6 11.51 19.07 -15.72
CA PHE A 6 12.00 18.01 -14.84
C PHE A 6 12.25 16.70 -15.59
N ALA A 7 11.37 16.31 -16.51
CA ALA A 7 11.52 15.10 -17.31
C ALA A 7 12.74 15.14 -18.24
N ALA A 8 13.21 16.33 -18.64
CA ALA A 8 14.37 16.55 -19.52
C ALA A 8 15.70 16.68 -18.77
N MET A 9 15.71 16.61 -17.45
CA MET A 9 16.95 16.69 -16.66
C MET A 9 17.69 15.35 -16.65
N ASP A 10 19.02 15.36 -16.60
CA ASP A 10 19.85 14.16 -16.56
C ASP A 10 19.94 13.51 -15.15
N ASP A 11 19.13 13.95 -14.21
CA ASP A 11 19.07 13.45 -12.84
C ASP A 11 17.81 12.57 -12.66
N PRO A 12 17.97 11.25 -12.42
CA PRO A 12 16.83 10.33 -12.23
C PRO A 12 15.89 10.74 -11.06
N TYR A 13 16.43 11.37 -10.03
CA TYR A 13 15.62 11.88 -8.91
C TYR A 13 14.72 13.03 -9.36
N LEU A 14 15.24 13.97 -10.14
CA LEU A 14 14.48 15.10 -10.68
C LEU A 14 13.49 14.65 -11.77
N GLN A 15 13.86 13.66 -12.59
CA GLN A 15 12.93 13.05 -13.55
C GLN A 15 11.70 12.45 -12.85
N ALA A 16 11.88 11.74 -11.74
CA ALA A 16 10.78 11.20 -10.94
C ALA A 16 9.84 12.30 -10.42
N ARG A 17 10.35 13.51 -10.16
CA ARG A 17 9.53 14.66 -9.72
C ARG A 17 8.63 15.24 -10.81
N SER A 18 8.85 14.90 -12.08
CA SER A 18 7.93 15.29 -13.16
C SER A 18 6.53 14.70 -12.94
N ALA A 19 6.45 13.47 -12.48
CA ALA A 19 5.18 12.81 -12.16
C ALA A 19 4.44 13.51 -11.01
N ASP A 20 5.15 13.91 -9.94
CA ASP A 20 4.58 14.65 -8.81
C ASP A 20 3.96 15.99 -9.27
N VAL A 21 4.64 16.70 -10.19
CA VAL A 21 4.13 17.98 -10.73
C VAL A 21 2.88 17.78 -11.58
N ILE A 22 2.84 16.71 -12.37
CA ILE A 22 1.65 16.34 -13.16
C ILE A 22 0.47 16.01 -12.23
N ASP A 23 0.71 15.20 -11.20
CA ASP A 23 -0.30 14.79 -10.24
C ASP A 23 -0.92 16.00 -9.51
N ILE A 24 -0.09 16.92 -9.01
CA ILE A 24 -0.58 18.15 -8.37
C ILE A 24 -1.39 19.00 -9.36
N ALA A 25 -0.93 19.14 -10.60
CA ALA A 25 -1.63 19.91 -11.61
C ALA A 25 -2.99 19.28 -11.94
N GLN A 26 -3.06 17.97 -12.07
CA GLN A 26 -4.30 17.24 -12.32
C GLN A 26 -5.26 17.37 -11.13
N ALA A 27 -4.78 17.19 -9.89
CA ALA A 27 -5.60 17.36 -8.69
C ALA A 27 -6.20 18.77 -8.60
N MET A 28 -5.44 19.80 -8.97
CA MET A 28 -5.93 21.18 -9.04
C MET A 28 -7.02 21.36 -10.11
N LEU A 29 -6.83 20.77 -11.29
CA LEU A 29 -7.82 20.82 -12.37
C LEU A 29 -9.12 20.12 -11.97
N ASP A 30 -9.04 18.96 -11.35
CA ASP A 30 -10.19 18.20 -10.85
C ASP A 30 -11.02 19.02 -9.85
N ILE A 31 -10.34 19.70 -8.91
CA ILE A 31 -11.00 20.59 -7.95
C ILE A 31 -11.69 21.77 -8.67
N LEU A 32 -11.01 22.39 -9.63
CA LEU A 32 -11.54 23.53 -10.37
C LEU A 32 -12.74 23.16 -11.27
N GLN A 33 -12.73 21.94 -11.79
CA GLN A 33 -13.80 21.41 -12.64
C GLN A 33 -14.96 20.83 -11.83
N GLY A 34 -14.83 20.75 -10.50
CA GLY A 34 -15.83 20.13 -9.63
C GLY A 34 -15.99 18.62 -9.90
N VAL A 35 -14.94 17.99 -10.43
CA VAL A 35 -14.93 16.53 -10.62
C VAL A 35 -14.83 15.91 -9.23
N ASP A 36 -15.96 15.36 -8.79
CA ASP A 36 -16.01 14.64 -7.53
C ASP A 36 -15.45 13.23 -7.77
N ASN A 37 -14.15 13.08 -7.55
CA ASN A 37 -13.48 11.77 -7.64
C ASN A 37 -13.84 10.89 -6.43
N ALA A 38 -15.08 11.01 -5.93
CA ALA A 38 -15.65 10.17 -4.87
C ALA A 38 -15.71 8.66 -5.24
N SER A 39 -15.37 8.33 -6.49
CA SER A 39 -15.45 6.97 -7.03
C SER A 39 -14.46 5.97 -6.43
N LEU A 40 -13.44 6.43 -5.69
CA LEU A 40 -12.52 5.55 -4.95
C LEU A 40 -13.00 5.24 -3.51
N GLN A 41 -14.12 5.82 -3.09
CA GLN A 41 -14.71 5.53 -1.79
C GLN A 41 -15.67 4.35 -1.91
N GLY A 42 -15.14 3.15 -1.77
CA GLY A 42 -15.98 1.97 -1.51
C GLY A 42 -16.76 2.14 -0.20
N THR A 43 -17.96 1.56 -0.13
CA THR A 43 -18.75 1.50 1.11
C THR A 43 -18.41 0.28 1.95
N GLU A 44 -17.61 -0.63 1.42
CA GLU A 44 -17.24 -1.91 2.04
C GLU A 44 -15.72 -2.11 2.07
N PRO A 45 -15.20 -2.90 3.04
CA PRO A 45 -13.79 -3.25 3.09
C PRO A 45 -13.34 -3.94 1.81
N SER A 46 -12.38 -3.36 1.09
CA SER A 46 -12.02 -3.76 -0.27
C SER A 46 -10.52 -3.80 -0.50
N ILE A 47 -10.10 -4.56 -1.50
CA ILE A 47 -8.77 -4.52 -2.09
C ILE A 47 -8.84 -3.59 -3.29
N LEU A 48 -8.00 -2.57 -3.32
CA LEU A 48 -7.91 -1.65 -4.44
C LEU A 48 -7.01 -2.21 -5.54
N VAL A 49 -7.53 -2.24 -6.75
CA VAL A 49 -6.79 -2.66 -7.96
C VAL A 49 -6.66 -1.46 -8.89
N ALA A 50 -5.45 -1.13 -9.31
CA ALA A 50 -5.16 0.02 -10.17
C ALA A 50 -3.98 -0.22 -11.11
N GLU A 51 -3.81 0.64 -12.12
CA GLU A 51 -2.57 0.67 -12.92
C GLU A 51 -1.39 1.12 -12.04
N ASP A 52 -1.52 2.28 -11.41
CA ASP A 52 -0.65 2.83 -10.38
C ASP A 52 -1.51 3.75 -9.50
N LEU A 53 -0.98 4.22 -8.39
CA LEU A 53 -1.68 5.13 -7.48
C LEU A 53 -0.89 6.40 -7.30
N ALA A 54 -1.50 7.50 -7.66
CA ALA A 54 -0.93 8.83 -7.42
C ALA A 54 -1.05 9.22 -5.94
N PRO A 55 -0.12 10.04 -5.43
CA PRO A 55 -0.17 10.54 -4.05
C PRO A 55 -1.49 11.22 -3.70
N SER A 56 -2.05 12.01 -4.60
CA SER A 56 -3.31 12.73 -4.43
C SER A 56 -4.51 11.78 -4.25
N GLU A 57 -4.52 10.65 -4.93
CA GLU A 57 -5.55 9.61 -4.81
C GLU A 57 -5.49 8.95 -3.44
N THR A 58 -4.28 8.62 -2.98
CA THR A 58 -4.08 7.93 -1.70
C THR A 58 -4.46 8.77 -0.48
N VAL A 59 -4.36 10.10 -0.57
CA VAL A 59 -4.79 11.03 0.49
C VAL A 59 -6.30 11.04 0.65
N ARG A 60 -7.05 10.86 -0.45
CA ARG A 60 -8.52 10.93 -0.48
C ARG A 60 -9.21 9.62 -0.08
N MET A 61 -8.48 8.51 0.00
CA MET A 61 -9.04 7.20 0.34
C MET A 61 -9.45 7.09 1.80
N ASP A 62 -10.57 6.43 2.05
CA ASP A 62 -10.89 5.98 3.41
C ASP A 62 -10.03 4.76 3.75
N LYS A 63 -8.98 5.03 4.51
CA LYS A 63 -7.99 4.03 4.92
C LYS A 63 -8.58 2.93 5.80
N SER A 64 -9.72 3.14 6.44
CA SER A 64 -10.37 2.15 7.30
C SER A 64 -11.03 1.02 6.51
N LEU A 65 -11.37 1.28 5.25
CA LEU A 65 -12.00 0.33 4.34
C LEU A 65 -11.01 -0.37 3.42
N LEU A 66 -9.74 -0.01 3.49
CA LEU A 66 -8.73 -0.52 2.58
C LEU A 66 -8.02 -1.74 3.16
N LEU A 67 -8.21 -2.89 2.54
CA LEU A 67 -7.61 -4.17 2.97
C LEU A 67 -6.27 -4.47 2.31
N GLY A 68 -5.97 -3.85 1.17
CA GLY A 68 -4.73 -4.03 0.44
C GLY A 68 -4.76 -3.37 -0.93
N PHE A 69 -3.61 -3.38 -1.59
CA PHE A 69 -3.42 -2.83 -2.94
C PHE A 69 -2.91 -3.88 -3.91
N ILE A 70 -3.35 -3.78 -5.16
CA ILE A 70 -2.77 -4.51 -6.29
C ILE A 70 -2.55 -3.50 -7.41
N THR A 71 -1.31 -3.31 -7.85
CA THR A 71 -1.01 -2.40 -8.96
C THR A 71 -0.27 -3.11 -10.09
N ARG A 72 -0.58 -2.72 -11.33
CA ARG A 72 0.07 -3.25 -12.54
C ARG A 72 1.46 -2.66 -12.70
N GLU A 73 1.59 -1.40 -12.35
CA GLU A 73 2.85 -0.64 -12.36
C GLU A 73 3.38 -0.41 -10.94
N GLY A 74 4.40 0.39 -10.80
CA GLY A 74 4.97 0.81 -9.52
C GLY A 74 6.29 0.13 -9.19
N SER A 75 6.88 0.54 -8.06
CA SER A 75 8.13 0.00 -7.52
C SER A 75 8.05 -0.17 -6.00
N SER A 76 9.03 -0.85 -5.41
CA SER A 76 9.11 -1.00 -3.94
C SER A 76 9.25 0.33 -3.19
N ASN A 77 9.61 1.39 -3.88
CA ASN A 77 9.73 2.75 -3.37
C ASN A 77 8.61 3.68 -3.88
N SER A 78 7.58 3.14 -4.56
CA SER A 78 6.42 3.92 -4.98
C SER A 78 5.61 4.41 -3.79
N HIS A 79 4.81 5.45 -4.00
CA HIS A 79 3.90 5.98 -2.97
C HIS A 79 2.94 4.91 -2.45
N THR A 80 2.45 4.04 -3.33
CA THR A 80 1.60 2.89 -2.99
C THR A 80 2.29 1.94 -2.01
N ALA A 81 3.55 1.58 -2.28
CA ALA A 81 4.31 0.68 -1.41
C ALA A 81 4.61 1.31 -0.05
N ILE A 82 4.93 2.61 -0.02
CA ILE A 82 5.15 3.36 1.23
C ILE A 82 3.86 3.43 2.04
N LEU A 83 2.74 3.75 1.40
CA LEU A 83 1.43 3.82 2.04
C LEU A 83 1.03 2.46 2.64
N ALA A 84 1.13 1.38 1.87
CA ALA A 84 0.81 0.03 2.34
C ALA A 84 1.62 -0.35 3.58
N ARG A 85 2.92 -0.04 3.60
CA ARG A 85 3.79 -0.26 4.77
C ARG A 85 3.35 0.56 5.97
N SER A 86 3.01 1.86 5.77
CA SER A 86 2.55 2.73 6.85
C SER A 86 1.24 2.26 7.47
N MET A 87 0.37 1.66 6.67
CA MET A 87 -0.91 1.09 7.09
C MET A 87 -0.81 -0.36 7.57
N ASN A 88 0.35 -1.00 7.40
CA ASN A 88 0.56 -2.43 7.67
C ASN A 88 -0.43 -3.34 6.93
N ILE A 89 -0.74 -3.02 5.67
CA ILE A 89 -1.59 -3.81 4.79
C ILE A 89 -0.77 -4.41 3.64
N PRO A 90 -1.20 -5.55 3.06
CA PRO A 90 -0.51 -6.16 1.94
C PRO A 90 -0.61 -5.31 0.67
N ALA A 91 0.47 -5.27 -0.11
CA ALA A 91 0.48 -4.69 -1.44
C ALA A 91 1.21 -5.61 -2.42
N LEU A 92 0.61 -5.86 -3.57
CA LEU A 92 1.24 -6.49 -4.72
C LEU A 92 1.44 -5.43 -5.78
N ILE A 93 2.68 -5.23 -6.18
CA ILE A 93 3.07 -4.28 -7.22
C ILE A 93 3.61 -5.03 -8.43
N GLN A 94 3.54 -4.41 -9.62
CA GLN A 94 3.96 -5.03 -10.88
C GLN A 94 3.21 -6.33 -11.21
N CYS A 95 1.95 -6.41 -10.82
CA CYS A 95 1.07 -7.54 -11.11
C CYS A 95 0.52 -7.40 -12.53
N LYS A 96 1.14 -8.09 -13.50
CA LYS A 96 0.78 -8.00 -14.93
C LYS A 96 -0.49 -8.76 -15.28
N ASP A 97 -0.91 -9.69 -14.43
CA ASP A 97 -2.03 -10.61 -14.69
C ASP A 97 -3.38 -10.06 -14.18
N ILE A 98 -3.46 -8.74 -13.89
CA ILE A 98 -4.71 -8.10 -13.50
C ILE A 98 -5.71 -8.19 -14.65
N GLN A 99 -6.92 -8.68 -14.37
CA GLN A 99 -8.01 -8.77 -15.32
C GLN A 99 -9.09 -7.74 -14.97
N ASP A 100 -9.72 -7.19 -16.00
CA ASP A 100 -10.72 -6.11 -15.85
C ASP A 100 -12.03 -6.61 -15.20
N ASP A 101 -12.24 -7.93 -15.16
CA ASP A 101 -13.42 -8.57 -14.59
C ASP A 101 -13.30 -8.87 -13.07
N TRP A 102 -12.27 -8.39 -12.40
CA TRP A 102 -12.07 -8.61 -10.95
C TRP A 102 -12.95 -7.73 -10.07
N ASP A 103 -13.54 -6.69 -10.64
CA ASP A 103 -14.37 -5.76 -9.87
C ASP A 103 -15.57 -6.48 -9.23
N GLY A 104 -15.80 -6.19 -7.96
CA GLY A 104 -16.84 -6.81 -7.14
C GLY A 104 -16.62 -8.29 -6.76
N LYS A 105 -15.51 -8.91 -7.18
CA LYS A 105 -15.20 -10.29 -6.84
C LYS A 105 -14.48 -10.40 -5.51
N MET A 106 -14.70 -11.53 -4.82
CA MET A 106 -13.92 -11.86 -3.63
C MET A 106 -12.47 -12.16 -4.02
N ALA A 107 -11.53 -11.50 -3.33
CA ALA A 107 -10.10 -11.75 -3.53
C ALA A 107 -9.34 -11.86 -2.21
N VAL A 108 -8.21 -12.57 -2.24
CA VAL A 108 -7.26 -12.69 -1.13
C VAL A 108 -5.86 -12.38 -1.63
N ILE A 109 -5.18 -11.45 -0.97
CA ILE A 109 -3.76 -11.18 -1.21
C ILE A 109 -2.92 -12.03 -0.25
N ASP A 110 -2.03 -12.85 -0.79
CA ASP A 110 -0.99 -13.54 -0.03
C ASP A 110 0.35 -12.82 -0.20
N GLY A 111 0.67 -11.95 0.73
CA GLY A 111 1.92 -11.18 0.71
C GLY A 111 3.18 -12.03 0.90
N TYR A 112 3.07 -13.28 1.43
CA TYR A 112 4.21 -14.18 1.59
C TYR A 112 4.62 -14.83 0.27
N ASN A 113 3.62 -15.24 -0.53
CA ASN A 113 3.84 -15.88 -1.81
C ASN A 113 3.79 -14.89 -2.99
N ALA A 114 3.54 -13.61 -2.71
CA ALA A 114 3.37 -12.54 -3.70
C ALA A 114 2.35 -12.92 -4.79
N CYS A 115 1.18 -13.40 -4.36
CA CYS A 115 0.11 -13.79 -5.26
C CYS A 115 -1.28 -13.31 -4.77
N VAL A 116 -2.21 -13.26 -5.71
CA VAL A 116 -3.61 -12.97 -5.46
C VAL A 116 -4.47 -14.16 -5.89
N TYR A 117 -5.46 -14.49 -5.08
CA TYR A 117 -6.47 -15.48 -5.40
C TYR A 117 -7.81 -14.77 -5.59
N VAL A 118 -8.35 -14.82 -6.79
CA VAL A 118 -9.67 -14.27 -7.12
C VAL A 118 -10.67 -15.44 -7.10
N GLU A 119 -11.81 -15.24 -6.43
CA GLU A 119 -12.82 -16.26 -6.21
C GLU A 119 -12.23 -17.58 -5.68
N PRO A 120 -11.45 -17.56 -4.57
CA PRO A 120 -10.81 -18.76 -4.05
C PRO A 120 -11.83 -19.81 -3.67
N THR A 121 -11.48 -21.09 -3.90
CA THR A 121 -12.34 -22.21 -3.43
C THR A 121 -12.54 -22.16 -1.91
N PRO A 122 -13.66 -22.69 -1.39
CA PRO A 122 -13.94 -22.68 0.06
C PRO A 122 -12.81 -23.31 0.91
N ASP A 123 -12.19 -24.38 0.41
CA ASP A 123 -11.10 -25.06 1.12
C ASP A 123 -9.83 -24.20 1.15
N LEU A 124 -9.49 -23.55 0.03
CA LEU A 124 -8.37 -22.62 -0.05
C LEU A 124 -8.62 -21.41 0.86
N LEU A 125 -9.80 -20.82 0.80
CA LEU A 125 -10.17 -19.69 1.65
C LEU A 125 -10.05 -20.04 3.14
N LYS A 126 -10.48 -21.25 3.54
CA LYS A 126 -10.37 -21.75 4.92
C LYS A 126 -8.91 -21.88 5.36
N SER A 127 -8.05 -22.40 4.49
CA SER A 127 -6.62 -22.53 4.77
C SER A 127 -5.92 -21.18 4.90
N LEU A 128 -6.23 -20.22 4.01
CA LEU A 128 -5.69 -18.86 4.05
C LEU A 128 -6.17 -18.09 5.29
N LYS A 129 -7.45 -18.23 5.67
CA LYS A 129 -7.97 -17.64 6.92
C LYS A 129 -7.28 -18.19 8.17
N LYS A 130 -7.00 -19.49 8.21
CA LYS A 130 -6.26 -20.10 9.33
C LYS A 130 -4.87 -19.49 9.44
N ARG A 131 -4.16 -19.37 8.33
CA ARG A 131 -2.82 -18.75 8.26
C ARG A 131 -2.86 -17.30 8.71
N GLN A 132 -3.84 -16.51 8.24
CA GLN A 132 -4.04 -15.13 8.67
C GLN A 132 -4.23 -15.03 10.19
N GLN A 133 -5.03 -15.91 10.80
CA GLN A 133 -5.22 -15.94 12.25
C GLN A 133 -3.93 -16.27 13.01
N GLU A 134 -3.12 -17.18 12.48
CA GLU A 134 -1.81 -17.52 13.08
C GLU A 134 -0.87 -16.31 13.00
N ASP A 135 -0.86 -15.58 11.89
CA ASP A 135 -0.04 -14.38 11.72
C ASP A 135 -0.52 -13.23 12.63
N GLN A 136 -1.83 -13.04 12.76
CA GLN A 136 -2.40 -12.07 13.70
C GLN A 136 -2.00 -12.35 15.14
N LYS A 137 -2.00 -13.63 15.56
CA LYS A 137 -1.53 -14.03 16.89
C LYS A 137 -0.05 -13.71 17.09
N LYS A 138 0.79 -13.97 16.08
CA LYS A 138 2.23 -13.61 16.14
C LYS A 138 2.41 -12.08 16.24
N GLN A 139 1.65 -11.32 15.47
CA GLN A 139 1.68 -9.85 15.53
C GLN A 139 1.24 -9.32 16.89
N ALA A 140 0.17 -9.88 17.47
CA ALA A 140 -0.29 -9.53 18.81
C ALA A 140 0.79 -9.82 19.87
N LEU A 141 1.45 -10.97 19.79
CA LEU A 141 2.57 -11.31 20.68
C LEU A 141 3.73 -10.31 20.55
N LEU A 142 4.06 -9.87 19.32
CA LEU A 142 5.10 -8.86 19.11
C LEU A 142 4.70 -7.51 19.70
N GLN A 143 3.41 -7.14 19.64
CA GLN A 143 2.90 -5.91 20.26
C GLN A 143 3.04 -5.94 21.80
N GLU A 144 2.86 -7.10 22.44
CA GLU A 144 3.08 -7.26 23.89
C GLU A 144 4.53 -7.05 24.32
N LEU A 145 5.48 -7.15 23.38
CA LEU A 145 6.89 -6.87 23.64
C LEU A 145 7.20 -5.37 23.63
N LYS A 146 6.31 -4.52 23.14
CA LYS A 146 6.50 -3.06 23.19
C LYS A 146 6.58 -2.60 24.64
N GLY A 147 7.60 -1.81 24.93
CA GLY A 147 7.83 -1.27 26.27
C GLY A 147 8.52 -2.23 27.25
N LYS A 148 8.81 -3.48 26.86
CA LYS A 148 9.65 -4.36 27.66
C LYS A 148 11.13 -3.95 27.53
N PRO A 149 11.94 -4.10 28.60
CA PRO A 149 13.35 -3.77 28.57
C PRO A 149 14.11 -4.64 27.56
N ASN A 150 14.98 -4.02 26.76
CA ASN A 150 15.84 -4.71 25.80
C ASN A 150 17.05 -5.35 26.51
N THR A 151 16.77 -6.26 27.44
CA THR A 151 17.79 -6.90 28.25
C THR A 151 17.76 -8.40 28.01
N THR A 152 18.92 -8.98 27.72
CA THR A 152 19.09 -10.43 27.52
C THR A 152 18.98 -11.18 28.85
N LEU A 153 18.85 -12.51 28.81
CA LEU A 153 18.76 -13.34 30.03
C LEU A 153 19.99 -13.28 30.93
N ASP A 154 21.16 -12.97 30.36
CA ASP A 154 22.42 -12.74 31.08
C ASP A 154 22.59 -11.28 31.56
N GLY A 155 21.55 -10.45 31.47
CA GLY A 155 21.50 -9.08 31.98
C GLY A 155 22.12 -8.01 31.08
N LYS A 156 22.51 -8.33 29.84
CA LYS A 156 23.12 -7.39 28.93
C LYS A 156 22.03 -6.55 28.22
N THR A 157 22.09 -5.22 28.34
CA THR A 157 21.21 -4.32 27.64
C THR A 157 21.64 -4.12 26.19
N ILE A 158 20.71 -4.28 25.24
CA ILE A 158 20.93 -4.07 23.82
C ILE A 158 20.22 -2.77 23.39
N ASN A 159 20.97 -1.83 22.84
CA ASN A 159 20.39 -0.61 22.29
C ASN A 159 19.82 -0.90 20.90
N VAL A 160 18.52 -0.63 20.70
CA VAL A 160 17.85 -0.78 19.43
C VAL A 160 17.54 0.63 18.89
N PHE A 161 17.97 0.91 17.66
CA PHE A 161 17.75 2.17 16.98
C PHE A 161 16.87 1.93 15.76
N ALA A 162 15.97 2.85 15.46
CA ALA A 162 15.15 2.83 14.27
C ALA A 162 15.33 4.12 13.45
N ASN A 163 15.38 3.99 12.14
CA ASN A 163 15.32 5.14 11.25
C ASN A 163 13.87 5.61 11.15
N ILE A 164 13.64 6.88 11.45
CA ILE A 164 12.32 7.51 11.37
C ILE A 164 12.31 8.37 10.10
N GLY A 165 11.43 8.04 9.16
CA GLY A 165 11.28 8.76 7.89
C GLY A 165 10.47 10.06 7.99
N GLY A 166 9.85 10.35 9.13
CA GLY A 166 9.08 11.55 9.42
C GLY A 166 8.48 11.50 10.82
N MET A 167 8.26 12.67 11.41
CA MET A 167 7.43 12.79 12.62
C MET A 167 6.02 13.19 12.17
N SER A 168 5.04 12.36 12.44
CA SER A 168 3.61 12.69 12.31
C SER A 168 3.10 13.31 13.58
#